data_7c31764ce0b89f3416729bef4c3ed16c
#
_entry.id   7c31764ce0b89f3416729bef4c3ed16c
#
_cell.length_a   1.000
_cell.length_b   1.000
_cell.length_c   1.000
_cell.angle_alpha   90.00
_cell.angle_beta   90.00
_cell.angle_gamma   90.00
#
_symmetry.space_group_name_H-M   'P 1'
#
loop_
_entity.id
_entity.type
_entity.pdbx_description
1 polymer ?
#
loop_
_entity_poly.entity_id
_entity_poly.type
_entity_poly.pdbx_seq_one_letter_code
_entity_poly.pdbx_strand_id
1 'polypeptide(L)'
;MFSTNLTQYLYYLGMYLLFIVGAAGFILLSNEHSFVKLKRIASYDDLTGILNRGAFLQEAEIKLEKAYRAQEYFSFLLLDLDYFKQVNDTYGHDTGDIVLEDFASTIKDNLGNGDLFGRLGGEEFAVILCGVDEQSCDQKAEALREAIMNTSTNKVQQGYTVSIGVITIMPDQEISINKLYKLSDKALYQAKQEGRNRVIRYRYVY
;
A
#
# COMPACT_ATOMS: atom_id res chain seq x y z
N MET A 1 -25.35 -46.52 48.82
CA MET A 1 -26.30 -45.68 48.05
C MET A 1 -25.75 -44.26 47.78
N PHE A 2 -24.72 -43.80 48.51
CA PHE A 2 -24.10 -42.47 48.33
C PHE A 2 -23.01 -42.39 47.22
N SER A 3 -22.37 -43.51 46.84
CA SER A 3 -21.27 -43.52 45.86
C SER A 3 -21.71 -43.30 44.41
N THR A 4 -22.92 -43.74 44.03
CA THR A 4 -23.48 -43.56 42.71
C THR A 4 -23.86 -42.12 42.40
N ASN A 5 -24.28 -41.34 43.39
CA ASN A 5 -24.59 -39.90 43.18
C ASN A 5 -23.32 -39.08 42.95
N LEU A 6 -22.23 -39.33 43.66
CA LEU A 6 -21.00 -38.56 43.51
C LEU A 6 -20.33 -38.79 42.11
N THR A 7 -20.26 -40.03 41.68
CA THR A 7 -19.73 -40.36 40.32
C THR A 7 -20.55 -39.72 39.22
N GLN A 8 -21.87 -39.70 39.38
CA GLN A 8 -22.77 -39.05 38.43
C GLN A 8 -22.59 -37.50 38.39
N TYR A 9 -22.42 -36.86 39.54
CA TYR A 9 -22.11 -35.43 39.61
C TYR A 9 -20.76 -35.10 38.99
N LEU A 10 -19.72 -35.87 39.23
CA LEU A 10 -18.40 -35.69 38.62
C LEU A 10 -18.43 -35.87 37.09
N TYR A 11 -19.22 -36.82 36.60
CA TYR A 11 -19.43 -37.02 35.16
C TYR A 11 -20.08 -35.80 34.52
N TYR A 12 -21.18 -35.28 35.08
CA TYR A 12 -21.84 -34.07 34.55
C TYR A 12 -20.96 -32.83 34.67
N LEU A 13 -20.22 -32.69 35.72
CA LEU A 13 -19.24 -31.59 35.87
C LEU A 13 -18.16 -31.65 34.80
N GLY A 14 -17.61 -32.83 34.53
CA GLY A 14 -16.63 -33.06 33.45
C GLY A 14 -17.19 -32.72 32.08
N MET A 15 -18.40 -33.20 31.77
CA MET A 15 -19.09 -32.85 30.51
C MET A 15 -19.33 -31.35 30.39
N TYR A 16 -19.73 -30.68 31.45
CA TYR A 16 -19.96 -29.24 31.48
C TYR A 16 -18.66 -28.43 31.25
N LEU A 17 -17.57 -28.83 31.89
CA LEU A 17 -16.27 -28.22 31.67
C LEU A 17 -15.76 -28.43 30.26
N LEU A 18 -15.96 -29.60 29.67
CA LEU A 18 -15.60 -29.92 28.30
C LEU A 18 -16.40 -29.07 27.32
N PHE A 19 -17.70 -28.85 27.58
CA PHE A 19 -18.54 -27.97 26.80
C PHE A 19 -18.09 -26.51 26.85
N ILE A 20 -17.74 -26.00 28.05
CA ILE A 20 -17.23 -24.63 28.22
C ILE A 20 -15.92 -24.43 27.46
N VAL A 21 -14.96 -25.37 27.59
CA VAL A 21 -13.66 -25.32 26.89
C VAL A 21 -13.89 -25.37 25.37
N GLY A 22 -14.77 -26.24 24.88
CA GLY A 22 -15.12 -26.34 23.46
C GLY A 22 -15.77 -25.04 22.93
N ALA A 23 -16.73 -24.48 23.68
CA ALA A 23 -17.37 -23.21 23.32
C ALA A 23 -16.39 -22.04 23.32
N ALA A 24 -15.52 -21.95 24.32
CA ALA A 24 -14.47 -20.93 24.38
C ALA A 24 -13.50 -21.05 23.20
N GLY A 25 -13.04 -22.26 22.89
CA GLY A 25 -12.19 -22.55 21.73
C GLY A 25 -12.83 -22.14 20.40
N PHE A 26 -14.13 -22.47 20.24
CA PHE A 26 -14.87 -22.08 19.05
C PHE A 26 -15.00 -20.56 18.91
N ILE A 27 -15.30 -19.85 20.01
CA ILE A 27 -15.38 -18.38 20.01
C ILE A 27 -14.04 -17.75 19.65
N LEU A 28 -12.93 -18.25 20.20
CA LEU A 28 -11.58 -17.76 19.91
C LEU A 28 -11.23 -17.94 18.44
N LEU A 29 -11.45 -19.13 17.88
CA LEU A 29 -11.21 -19.42 16.46
C LEU A 29 -12.10 -18.58 15.52
N SER A 30 -13.36 -18.39 15.87
CA SER A 30 -14.30 -17.55 15.11
C SER A 30 -13.88 -16.08 15.11
N ASN A 31 -13.38 -15.58 16.24
CA ASN A 31 -12.87 -14.21 16.37
C ASN A 31 -11.60 -13.99 15.54
N GLU A 32 -10.66 -14.94 15.52
CA GLU A 32 -9.46 -14.82 14.69
C GLU A 32 -9.80 -14.66 13.19
N HIS A 33 -10.69 -15.49 12.66
CA HIS A 33 -11.14 -15.37 11.27
C HIS A 33 -11.79 -14.03 10.96
N SER A 34 -12.63 -13.54 11.86
CA SER A 34 -13.29 -12.23 11.72
C SER A 34 -12.29 -11.09 11.78
N PHE A 35 -11.31 -11.17 12.69
CA PHE A 35 -10.27 -10.15 12.85
C PHE A 35 -9.35 -10.05 11.62
N VAL A 36 -8.91 -11.19 11.07
CA VAL A 36 -8.10 -11.23 9.83
C VAL A 36 -8.86 -10.63 8.65
N LYS A 37 -10.14 -10.96 8.51
CA LYS A 37 -11.00 -10.41 7.45
C LYS A 37 -11.21 -8.89 7.61
N LEU A 38 -11.50 -8.43 8.83
CA LEU A 38 -11.64 -7.01 9.15
C LEU A 38 -10.33 -6.25 8.90
N LYS A 39 -9.18 -6.82 9.30
CA LYS A 39 -7.86 -6.23 9.05
C LYS A 39 -7.56 -6.12 7.56
N ARG A 40 -7.93 -7.12 6.77
CA ARG A 40 -7.75 -7.09 5.31
C ARG A 40 -8.59 -5.98 4.65
N ILE A 41 -9.88 -5.88 4.98
CA ILE A 41 -10.79 -4.82 4.49
C ILE A 41 -10.29 -3.44 4.95
N ALA A 42 -9.77 -3.34 6.18
CA ALA A 42 -9.24 -2.09 6.72
C ALA A 42 -7.87 -1.69 6.12
N SER A 43 -7.15 -2.59 5.45
CA SER A 43 -5.77 -2.36 5.02
C SER A 43 -5.58 -2.26 3.52
N TYR A 44 -6.50 -2.77 2.72
CA TYR A 44 -6.35 -2.79 1.26
C TYR A 44 -7.42 -1.93 0.59
N ASP A 45 -7.09 -1.39 -0.59
CA ASP A 45 -8.03 -0.71 -1.48
C ASP A 45 -8.85 -1.76 -2.22
N ASP A 46 -10.18 -1.65 -2.17
CA ASP A 46 -11.09 -2.67 -2.70
C ASP A 46 -11.00 -2.83 -4.22
N LEU A 47 -10.66 -1.76 -4.94
CA LEU A 47 -10.55 -1.80 -6.40
C LEU A 47 -9.20 -2.41 -6.83
N THR A 48 -8.10 -1.89 -6.30
CA THR A 48 -6.76 -2.21 -6.80
C THR A 48 -6.07 -3.35 -6.06
N GLY A 49 -6.57 -3.73 -4.88
CA GLY A 49 -6.01 -4.80 -4.04
C GLY A 49 -4.63 -4.51 -3.45
N ILE A 50 -4.12 -3.28 -3.57
CA ILE A 50 -2.90 -2.81 -2.92
C ILE A 50 -3.23 -2.12 -1.58
N LEU A 51 -2.25 -1.68 -0.82
CA LEU A 51 -2.52 -0.99 0.45
C LEU A 51 -3.34 0.27 0.23
N ASN A 52 -4.35 0.47 1.07
CA ASN A 52 -5.06 1.74 1.12
C ASN A 52 -4.21 2.81 1.84
N ARG A 53 -4.65 4.07 1.77
CA ARG A 53 -3.95 5.21 2.36
C ARG A 53 -3.55 4.99 3.82
N GLY A 54 -4.47 4.50 4.64
CA GLY A 54 -4.25 4.32 6.08
C GLY A 54 -3.15 3.30 6.37
N ALA A 55 -3.26 2.12 5.77
CA ALA A 55 -2.29 1.05 5.93
C ALA A 55 -0.93 1.41 5.31
N PHE A 56 -0.93 2.06 4.13
CA PHE A 56 0.31 2.52 3.51
C PHE A 56 1.08 3.49 4.42
N LEU A 57 0.43 4.51 4.97
CA LEU A 57 1.09 5.47 5.84
C LEU A 57 1.60 4.83 7.13
N GLN A 58 0.86 3.90 7.72
CA GLN A 58 1.29 3.15 8.90
C GLN A 58 2.54 2.31 8.64
N GLU A 59 2.56 1.55 7.54
CA GLU A 59 3.71 0.74 7.15
C GLU A 59 4.91 1.61 6.74
N ALA A 60 4.65 2.77 6.13
CA ALA A 60 5.65 3.75 5.77
C ALA A 60 6.41 4.30 6.99
N GLU A 61 5.70 4.64 8.08
CA GLU A 61 6.33 5.09 9.33
C GLU A 61 7.22 3.99 9.92
N ILE A 62 6.76 2.73 9.91
CA ILE A 62 7.55 1.59 10.40
C ILE A 62 8.84 1.42 9.56
N LYS A 63 8.73 1.55 8.23
CA LYS A 63 9.90 1.45 7.33
C LYS A 63 10.86 2.63 7.51
N LEU A 64 10.35 3.84 7.70
CA LEU A 64 11.16 5.02 7.95
C LEU A 64 12.00 4.86 9.23
N GLU A 65 11.37 4.40 10.31
CA GLU A 65 12.05 4.12 11.58
C GLU A 65 13.15 3.04 11.42
N LYS A 66 12.87 1.98 10.66
CA LYS A 66 13.87 0.94 10.35
C LYS A 66 15.04 1.48 9.55
N ALA A 67 14.78 2.27 8.50
CA ALA A 67 15.80 2.90 7.67
C ALA A 67 16.68 3.87 8.48
N TYR A 68 16.07 4.65 9.39
CA TYR A 68 16.78 5.50 10.32
C TYR A 68 17.76 4.70 11.20
N ARG A 69 17.29 3.60 11.82
CA ARG A 69 18.13 2.76 12.68
C ARG A 69 19.25 2.05 11.92
N ALA A 70 18.97 1.64 10.69
CA ALA A 70 19.92 0.94 9.83
C ALA A 70 20.89 1.91 9.11
N GLN A 71 20.64 3.22 9.18
CA GLN A 71 21.37 4.24 8.41
C GLN A 71 21.33 3.93 6.91
N GLU A 72 20.15 3.60 6.40
CA GLU A 72 19.90 3.28 5.01
C GLU A 72 19.10 4.39 4.32
N TYR A 73 19.29 4.54 3.02
CA TYR A 73 18.48 5.45 2.21
C TYR A 73 17.01 5.09 2.26
N PHE A 74 16.18 6.12 2.29
CA PHE A 74 14.72 6.00 2.23
C PHE A 74 14.19 6.92 1.14
N SER A 75 13.46 6.33 0.18
CA SER A 75 12.87 7.06 -0.92
C SER A 75 11.36 7.00 -0.86
N PHE A 76 10.72 8.16 -1.03
CA PHE A 76 9.28 8.30 -1.18
C PHE A 76 8.98 8.78 -2.60
N LEU A 77 8.18 8.00 -3.34
CA LEU A 77 7.71 8.32 -4.67
C LEU A 77 6.20 8.58 -4.59
N LEU A 78 5.76 9.71 -5.11
CA LEU A 78 4.35 10.03 -5.29
C LEU A 78 4.03 9.96 -6.78
N LEU A 79 3.04 9.16 -7.15
CA LEU A 79 2.65 8.89 -8.51
C LEU A 79 1.22 9.36 -8.75
N ASP A 80 0.95 9.91 -9.93
CA ASP A 80 -0.39 10.35 -10.31
C ASP A 80 -0.61 10.10 -11.81
N LEU A 81 -1.73 9.45 -12.14
CA LEU A 81 -2.08 9.16 -13.52
C LEU A 81 -2.40 10.45 -14.26
N ASP A 82 -1.69 10.67 -15.35
CA ASP A 82 -1.87 11.85 -16.17
C ASP A 82 -3.22 11.81 -16.90
N TYR A 83 -3.97 12.91 -16.83
CA TYR A 83 -5.25 13.10 -17.50
C TYR A 83 -6.33 12.06 -17.16
N PHE A 84 -6.26 11.41 -15.97
CA PHE A 84 -7.22 10.37 -15.57
C PHE A 84 -8.67 10.85 -15.61
N LYS A 85 -8.94 12.11 -15.26
CA LYS A 85 -10.27 12.70 -15.42
C LYS A 85 -10.76 12.65 -16.88
N GLN A 86 -9.89 12.90 -17.86
CA GLN A 86 -10.28 12.80 -19.28
C GLN A 86 -10.61 11.36 -19.68
N VAL A 87 -9.91 10.37 -19.11
CA VAL A 87 -10.26 8.95 -19.32
C VAL A 87 -11.67 8.69 -18.84
N ASN A 88 -12.02 9.11 -17.60
CA ASN A 88 -13.37 8.96 -17.06
C ASN A 88 -14.43 9.71 -17.89
N ASP A 89 -14.14 10.94 -18.26
CA ASP A 89 -15.09 11.78 -19.03
C ASP A 89 -15.33 11.23 -20.46
N THR A 90 -14.33 10.54 -21.04
CA THR A 90 -14.40 10.02 -22.42
C THR A 90 -14.95 8.61 -22.49
N TYR A 91 -14.51 7.71 -21.56
CA TYR A 91 -14.77 6.27 -21.64
C TYR A 91 -15.65 5.75 -20.49
N GLY A 92 -16.03 6.62 -19.55
CA GLY A 92 -16.83 6.28 -18.38
C GLY A 92 -15.99 5.75 -17.20
N HIS A 93 -16.60 5.76 -16.00
CA HIS A 93 -15.96 5.36 -14.75
C HIS A 93 -15.53 3.89 -14.74
N ASP A 94 -16.32 2.99 -15.33
CA ASP A 94 -15.96 1.56 -15.42
C ASP A 94 -14.63 1.34 -16.16
N THR A 95 -14.36 2.16 -17.19
CA THR A 95 -13.06 2.13 -17.89
C THR A 95 -11.96 2.74 -17.04
N GLY A 96 -12.25 3.81 -16.29
CA GLY A 96 -11.33 4.38 -15.33
C GLY A 96 -10.91 3.39 -14.25
N ASP A 97 -11.84 2.59 -13.74
CA ASP A 97 -11.57 1.55 -12.75
C ASP A 97 -10.62 0.49 -13.31
N ILE A 98 -10.82 0.05 -14.56
CA ILE A 98 -9.91 -0.89 -15.23
C ILE A 98 -8.51 -0.28 -15.41
N VAL A 99 -8.41 1.01 -15.73
CA VAL A 99 -7.11 1.70 -15.83
C VAL A 99 -6.41 1.73 -14.47
N LEU A 100 -7.13 1.96 -13.38
CA LEU A 100 -6.56 1.94 -12.02
C LEU A 100 -6.08 0.55 -11.61
N GLU A 101 -6.83 -0.50 -11.92
CA GLU A 101 -6.44 -1.90 -11.68
C GLU A 101 -5.18 -2.27 -12.47
N ASP A 102 -5.16 -1.94 -13.76
CA ASP A 102 -4.06 -2.21 -14.67
C ASP A 102 -2.78 -1.45 -14.26
N PHE A 103 -2.93 -0.17 -13.89
CA PHE A 103 -1.86 0.65 -13.32
C PHE A 103 -1.29 -0.01 -12.06
N ALA A 104 -2.14 -0.39 -11.13
CA ALA A 104 -1.71 -0.99 -9.87
C ALA A 104 -0.99 -2.33 -10.09
N SER A 105 -1.49 -3.17 -11.00
CA SER A 105 -0.84 -4.43 -11.37
C SER A 105 0.52 -4.18 -12.01
N THR A 106 0.60 -3.27 -12.99
CA THR A 106 1.85 -2.93 -13.69
C THR A 106 2.93 -2.43 -12.74
N ILE A 107 2.59 -1.51 -11.83
CA ILE A 107 3.55 -1.01 -10.83
C ILE A 107 3.98 -2.15 -9.91
N LYS A 108 3.05 -2.93 -9.37
CA LYS A 108 3.32 -4.04 -8.45
C LYS A 108 4.27 -5.08 -9.06
N ASP A 109 4.10 -5.42 -10.33
CA ASP A 109 4.92 -6.41 -11.04
C ASP A 109 6.37 -5.91 -11.27
N ASN A 110 6.58 -4.58 -11.20
CA ASN A 110 7.90 -3.94 -11.35
C ASN A 110 8.54 -3.56 -10.00
N LEU A 111 7.92 -3.90 -8.87
CA LEU A 111 8.44 -3.66 -7.53
C LEU A 111 9.03 -4.92 -6.90
N GLY A 112 10.02 -4.74 -6.03
CA GLY A 112 10.62 -5.83 -5.26
C GLY A 112 9.82 -6.18 -4.00
N ASN A 113 10.06 -7.36 -3.42
CA ASN A 113 9.38 -7.84 -2.21
C ASN A 113 9.55 -6.94 -0.98
N GLY A 114 10.58 -6.07 -0.97
CA GLY A 114 10.84 -5.13 0.12
C GLY A 114 10.19 -3.75 -0.06
N ASP A 115 9.71 -3.46 -1.26
CA ASP A 115 9.11 -2.17 -1.60
C ASP A 115 7.68 -2.08 -1.04
N LEU A 116 7.23 -0.87 -0.71
CA LEU A 116 5.87 -0.63 -0.25
C LEU A 116 5.10 0.11 -1.33
N PHE A 117 3.87 -0.31 -1.59
CA PHE A 117 3.03 0.29 -2.61
C PHE A 117 1.59 0.44 -2.11
N GLY A 118 1.00 1.62 -2.31
CA GLY A 118 -0.37 1.88 -1.87
C GLY A 118 -1.05 2.98 -2.68
N ARG A 119 -2.38 2.96 -2.64
CA ARG A 119 -3.25 3.97 -3.22
C ARG A 119 -3.62 5.00 -2.15
N LEU A 120 -3.33 6.27 -2.42
CA LEU A 120 -3.60 7.35 -1.47
C LEU A 120 -4.99 7.97 -1.65
N GLY A 121 -5.57 7.82 -2.83
CA GLY A 121 -6.92 8.26 -3.16
C GLY A 121 -7.07 8.63 -4.63
N GLY A 122 -8.24 8.48 -5.20
CA GLY A 122 -8.49 8.79 -6.61
C GLY A 122 -7.48 8.13 -7.56
N GLU A 123 -6.68 8.94 -8.23
CA GLU A 123 -5.61 8.56 -9.16
C GLU A 123 -4.20 8.68 -8.57
N GLU A 124 -4.09 8.91 -7.25
CA GLU A 124 -2.81 9.08 -6.55
C GLU A 124 -2.34 7.79 -5.90
N PHE A 125 -1.08 7.45 -6.12
CA PHE A 125 -0.41 6.28 -5.58
C PHE A 125 0.93 6.67 -4.96
N ALA A 126 1.45 5.82 -4.07
CA ALA A 126 2.76 6.05 -3.49
C ALA A 126 3.57 4.76 -3.40
N VAL A 127 4.88 4.90 -3.59
CA VAL A 127 5.87 3.83 -3.44
C VAL A 127 6.93 4.25 -2.44
N ILE A 128 7.38 3.30 -1.60
CA ILE A 128 8.56 3.47 -0.77
C ILE A 128 9.60 2.45 -1.17
N LEU A 129 10.82 2.94 -1.39
CA LEU A 129 12.01 2.14 -1.62
C LEU A 129 12.99 2.36 -0.47
N CYS A 130 13.54 1.27 0.09
CA CYS A 130 14.54 1.33 1.15
C CYS A 130 15.87 0.76 0.66
N GLY A 131 17.00 1.30 1.17
CA GLY A 131 18.33 0.81 0.87
C GLY A 131 18.85 1.11 -0.54
N VAL A 132 18.19 2.00 -1.29
CA VAL A 132 18.61 2.42 -2.64
C VAL A 132 19.02 3.88 -2.62
N ASP A 133 20.16 4.19 -3.23
CA ASP A 133 20.64 5.57 -3.37
C ASP A 133 19.80 6.39 -4.36
N GLU A 134 20.08 7.68 -4.48
CA GLU A 134 19.33 8.58 -5.36
C GLU A 134 19.34 8.13 -6.82
N GLN A 135 20.50 7.72 -7.34
CA GLN A 135 20.64 7.32 -8.74
C GLN A 135 19.85 6.05 -9.04
N SER A 136 19.95 5.04 -8.18
CA SER A 136 19.21 3.78 -8.30
C SER A 136 17.70 4.00 -8.16
N CYS A 137 17.30 4.92 -7.28
CA CYS A 137 15.91 5.30 -7.12
C CYS A 137 15.36 5.99 -8.38
N ASP A 138 16.13 6.92 -8.99
CA ASP A 138 15.73 7.59 -10.25
C ASP A 138 15.58 6.59 -11.39
N GLN A 139 16.51 5.65 -11.53
CA GLN A 139 16.42 4.57 -12.53
C GLN A 139 15.16 3.72 -12.33
N LYS A 140 14.85 3.38 -11.08
CA LYS A 140 13.66 2.60 -10.74
C LYS A 140 12.38 3.38 -11.02
N ALA A 141 12.33 4.68 -10.67
CA ALA A 141 11.20 5.54 -10.97
C ALA A 141 10.95 5.70 -12.47
N GLU A 142 12.02 5.88 -13.27
CA GLU A 142 11.91 5.91 -14.74
C GLU A 142 11.45 4.58 -15.32
N ALA A 143 11.95 3.44 -14.81
CA ALA A 143 11.48 2.12 -15.24
C ALA A 143 9.98 1.93 -14.96
N LEU A 144 9.47 2.38 -13.81
CA LEU A 144 8.04 2.37 -13.50
C LEU A 144 7.24 3.23 -14.49
N ARG A 145 7.72 4.46 -14.77
CA ARG A 145 7.09 5.37 -15.74
C ARG A 145 7.03 4.75 -17.14
N GLU A 146 8.13 4.16 -17.60
CA GLU A 146 8.21 3.51 -18.92
C GLU A 146 7.32 2.25 -18.98
N ALA A 147 7.26 1.46 -17.92
CA ALA A 147 6.36 0.31 -17.85
C ALA A 147 4.90 0.74 -18.05
N ILE A 148 4.47 1.82 -17.38
CA ILE A 148 3.13 2.38 -17.55
C ILE A 148 2.91 2.90 -18.97
N MET A 149 3.84 3.68 -19.52
CA MET A 149 3.73 4.23 -20.87
C MET A 149 3.61 3.11 -21.94
N ASN A 150 4.25 1.96 -21.70
CA ASN A 150 4.20 0.81 -22.60
C ASN A 150 2.99 -0.10 -22.35
N THR A 151 2.23 0.13 -21.30
CA THR A 151 1.02 -0.62 -20.99
C THR A 151 -0.09 -0.21 -21.96
N SER A 152 -0.65 -1.15 -22.66
CA SER A 152 -1.82 -0.92 -23.55
C SER A 152 -3.01 -1.69 -22.99
N THR A 153 -4.03 -0.98 -22.57
CA THR A 153 -5.31 -1.62 -22.32
C THR A 153 -6.11 -1.67 -23.62
N ASN A 154 -6.74 -2.80 -23.93
CA ASN A 154 -7.63 -2.91 -25.10
C ASN A 154 -8.83 -1.95 -25.05
N LYS A 155 -9.01 -1.24 -23.94
CA LYS A 155 -10.13 -0.31 -23.70
C LYS A 155 -9.77 1.17 -23.83
N VAL A 156 -8.48 1.53 -23.72
CA VAL A 156 -8.01 2.91 -23.87
C VAL A 156 -7.03 2.96 -25.04
N GLN A 157 -7.53 3.33 -26.21
CA GLN A 157 -6.74 3.29 -27.48
C GLN A 157 -5.49 4.17 -27.46
N GLN A 158 -5.44 5.22 -26.64
CA GLN A 158 -4.32 6.16 -26.58
C GLN A 158 -3.29 5.85 -25.50
N GLY A 159 -3.53 4.79 -24.71
CA GLY A 159 -2.71 4.53 -23.51
C GLY A 159 -2.91 5.60 -22.45
N TYR A 160 -2.16 5.51 -21.37
CA TYR A 160 -2.10 6.50 -20.30
C TYR A 160 -0.66 6.64 -19.80
N THR A 161 -0.35 7.73 -19.12
CA THR A 161 0.97 8.01 -18.59
C THR A 161 0.91 8.36 -17.10
N VAL A 162 2.06 8.45 -16.45
CA VAL A 162 2.18 8.78 -15.05
C VAL A 162 3.23 9.88 -14.84
N SER A 163 2.92 10.84 -14.00
CA SER A 163 3.89 11.78 -13.45
C SER A 163 4.34 11.30 -12.08
N ILE A 164 5.63 11.40 -11.78
CA ILE A 164 6.24 10.89 -10.54
C ILE A 164 7.07 11.97 -9.88
N GLY A 165 6.75 12.25 -8.61
CA GLY A 165 7.57 13.09 -7.74
C GLY A 165 8.38 12.23 -6.78
N VAL A 166 9.69 12.43 -6.73
CA VAL A 166 10.62 11.59 -5.95
C VAL A 166 11.37 12.40 -4.92
N ILE A 167 11.53 11.86 -3.73
CA ILE A 167 12.51 12.33 -2.73
C ILE A 167 13.27 11.12 -2.17
N THR A 168 14.59 11.26 -2.05
CA THR A 168 15.45 10.29 -1.36
C THR A 168 16.22 11.00 -0.28
N ILE A 169 16.28 10.42 0.89
CA ILE A 169 16.98 10.96 2.05
C ILE A 169 17.78 9.86 2.75
N MET A 170 18.77 10.28 3.53
CA MET A 170 19.26 9.53 4.68
C MET A 170 18.42 9.99 5.88
N PRO A 171 17.56 9.15 6.49
CA PRO A 171 16.63 9.62 7.51
C PRO A 171 17.36 10.14 8.77
N ASP A 172 16.84 11.20 9.36
CA ASP A 172 17.18 11.73 10.67
C ASP A 172 15.98 11.64 11.63
N GLN A 173 16.14 12.03 12.90
CA GLN A 173 15.06 11.96 13.90
C GLN A 173 13.92 12.95 13.65
N GLU A 174 14.14 13.99 12.86
CA GLU A 174 13.17 15.07 12.65
C GLU A 174 12.27 14.84 11.42
N ILE A 175 12.64 13.87 10.56
CA ILE A 175 11.90 13.62 9.34
C ILE A 175 10.65 12.79 9.63
N SER A 176 9.54 13.11 8.96
CA SER A 176 8.28 12.36 9.04
C SER A 176 7.75 12.04 7.65
N ILE A 177 6.92 11.01 7.55
CA ILE A 177 6.25 10.64 6.29
C ILE A 177 5.44 11.82 5.73
N ASN A 178 4.78 12.60 6.57
CA ASN A 178 4.04 13.79 6.14
C ASN A 178 4.94 14.85 5.51
N LYS A 179 6.18 15.02 5.99
CA LYS A 179 7.15 15.93 5.39
C LYS A 179 7.63 15.41 4.03
N LEU A 180 7.93 14.12 3.94
CA LEU A 180 8.34 13.48 2.68
C LEU A 180 7.22 13.54 1.63
N TYR A 181 5.98 13.24 2.03
CA TYR A 181 4.82 13.41 1.16
C TYR A 181 4.73 14.82 0.57
N LYS A 182 4.80 15.87 1.40
CA LYS A 182 4.75 17.26 0.95
C LYS A 182 5.89 17.64 0.00
N LEU A 183 7.07 17.06 0.18
CA LEU A 183 8.22 17.34 -0.67
C LEU A 183 8.14 16.60 -2.01
N SER A 184 7.69 15.34 -2.01
CA SER A 184 7.42 14.60 -3.23
C SER A 184 6.23 15.19 -4.01
N ASP A 185 5.21 15.73 -3.33
CA ASP A 185 4.09 16.43 -3.95
C ASP A 185 4.54 17.69 -4.72
N LYS A 186 5.48 18.46 -4.16
CA LYS A 186 6.10 19.60 -4.91
C LYS A 186 6.80 19.14 -6.18
N ALA A 187 7.54 18.03 -6.12
CA ALA A 187 8.20 17.46 -7.30
C ALA A 187 7.17 16.93 -8.32
N LEU A 188 6.12 16.26 -7.86
CA LEU A 188 5.02 15.79 -8.70
C LEU A 188 4.29 16.97 -9.38
N TYR A 189 4.03 18.03 -8.63
CA TYR A 189 3.44 19.24 -9.19
C TYR A 189 4.33 19.84 -10.30
N GLN A 190 5.65 19.89 -10.09
CA GLN A 190 6.60 20.33 -11.12
C GLN A 190 6.57 19.40 -12.34
N ALA A 191 6.52 18.07 -12.14
CA ALA A 191 6.39 17.10 -13.24
C ALA A 191 5.14 17.37 -14.09
N LYS A 192 4.01 17.67 -13.45
CA LYS A 192 2.75 18.03 -14.13
C LYS A 192 2.86 19.36 -14.88
N GLN A 193 3.53 20.36 -14.33
CA GLN A 193 3.75 21.67 -14.94
C GLN A 193 4.67 21.61 -16.18
N GLU A 194 5.71 20.78 -16.12
CA GLU A 194 6.71 20.66 -17.19
C GLU A 194 6.25 19.77 -18.36
N GLY A 195 5.00 19.30 -18.37
CA GLY A 195 4.41 18.57 -19.50
C GLY A 195 4.09 17.12 -19.22
N ARG A 196 4.08 16.70 -17.93
CA ARG A 196 3.68 15.35 -17.50
C ARG A 196 4.57 14.22 -18.02
N ASN A 197 4.18 12.97 -17.78
CA ASN A 197 4.89 11.74 -18.21
C ASN A 197 6.39 11.82 -17.93
N ARG A 198 6.75 12.14 -16.69
CA ARG A 198 8.14 12.31 -16.26
C ARG A 198 8.33 12.07 -14.78
N VAL A 199 9.58 11.84 -14.42
CA VAL A 199 10.05 11.81 -13.05
C VAL A 199 10.73 13.15 -12.72
N ILE A 200 10.33 13.76 -11.60
CA ILE A 200 11.04 14.93 -11.02
C ILE A 200 11.47 14.59 -9.61
N ARG A 201 12.74 14.89 -9.30
CA ARG A 201 13.32 14.72 -7.98
C ARG A 201 13.27 16.03 -7.18
N TYR A 202 12.73 15.95 -5.98
CA TYR A 202 12.95 17.01 -4.98
C TYR A 202 14.34 16.86 -4.37
N ARG A 203 15.18 17.87 -4.51
CA ARG A 203 16.51 17.89 -3.88
C ARG A 203 16.38 18.40 -2.45
N TYR A 204 16.59 17.50 -1.50
CA TYR A 204 16.61 17.85 -0.09
C TYR A 204 17.98 18.43 0.27
N VAL A 205 17.98 19.65 0.82
CA VAL A 205 19.20 20.29 1.33
C VAL A 205 19.16 20.13 2.85
N TYR A 206 20.16 19.46 3.40
CA TYR A 206 20.33 19.22 4.84
C TYR A 206 20.73 20.50 5.56
#